data_448a5a337a65f96f73a54f1cecd10c60
#
_entry.id   448a5a337a65f96f73a54f1cecd10c60
#
_cell.length_a   1.000
_cell.length_b   1.000
_cell.length_c   1.000
_cell.angle_alpha   90.00
_cell.angle_beta   90.00
_cell.angle_gamma   90.00
#
_symmetry.space_group_name_H-M   'P 1'
#
loop_
_entity.id
_entity.type
_entity.pdbx_description
1 polymer ?
#
loop_
_entity_poly.entity_id
_entity_poly.type
_entity_poly.pdbx_seq_one_letter_code
_entity_poly.pdbx_strand_id
1 'polypeptide(L)'
;THCPETGSTPGVAAGPDTRDGSVAPLRHIRLTESPACFSREDSELAGGASSRERRRSLVHDFLLAATAIGALIKTNASIAGAVVGCQGEVGSASAMAAAGLAQALGGSPQQVENAAEIAMEHSLGLTCDPVAGLVQVPCIERNAIAAVKAINAARMALWGDGRHTVSLDVVIETMRQTGNDMLSKY
;
A
#
# COMPACT_ATOMS: atom_id res chain seq x y z
N THR A 1 10.86 16.30 -31.93
CA THR A 1 10.92 14.89 -32.33
C THR A 1 9.62 14.22 -31.93
N HIS A 2 8.85 13.88 -32.95
CA HIS A 2 7.50 13.29 -32.90
C HIS A 2 7.53 11.89 -32.24
N CYS A 3 6.58 11.64 -31.32
CA CYS A 3 6.16 10.30 -30.92
C CYS A 3 4.95 9.90 -31.76
N PRO A 4 4.90 8.70 -32.33
CA PRO A 4 3.74 8.25 -33.09
C PRO A 4 2.67 7.66 -32.15
N GLU A 5 1.42 8.00 -32.45
CA GLU A 5 0.22 7.38 -31.87
C GLU A 5 0.10 5.93 -32.36
N THR A 6 -0.06 4.99 -31.47
CA THR A 6 -0.41 3.61 -31.80
C THR A 6 -1.73 3.25 -31.11
N GLY A 7 -2.76 3.07 -31.83
CA GLY A 7 -3.46 1.88 -32.20
C GLY A 7 -4.25 1.20 -31.07
N SER A 8 -5.58 1.21 -31.23
CA SER A 8 -6.64 0.50 -30.49
C SER A 8 -6.27 -0.91 -29.99
N THR A 9 -6.47 -1.15 -28.69
CA THR A 9 -6.46 -2.47 -28.08
C THR A 9 -7.82 -3.18 -28.23
N PRO A 10 -7.85 -4.49 -28.51
CA PRO A 10 -9.08 -5.27 -28.58
C PRO A 10 -9.65 -5.53 -27.18
N GLY A 11 -10.99 -5.52 -27.10
CA GLY A 11 -11.75 -5.69 -25.86
C GLY A 11 -11.48 -7.01 -25.15
N VAL A 12 -11.27 -6.90 -23.85
CA VAL A 12 -11.25 -8.04 -22.94
C VAL A 12 -12.69 -8.43 -22.62
N ALA A 13 -13.03 -9.68 -22.90
CA ALA A 13 -14.33 -10.25 -22.60
C ALA A 13 -14.60 -10.26 -21.10
N ALA A 14 -15.81 -9.84 -20.73
CA ALA A 14 -16.31 -9.89 -19.36
C ALA A 14 -16.36 -11.33 -18.83
N GLY A 15 -15.71 -11.57 -17.69
CA GLY A 15 -15.84 -12.81 -16.94
C GLY A 15 -17.22 -12.93 -16.29
N PRO A 16 -17.63 -14.14 -15.84
CA PRO A 16 -18.97 -14.39 -15.33
C PRO A 16 -19.25 -13.62 -14.05
N ASP A 17 -20.41 -12.96 -14.06
CA ASP A 17 -21.05 -12.25 -12.96
C ASP A 17 -21.45 -13.23 -11.83
N THR A 18 -20.70 -13.22 -10.74
CA THR A 18 -21.08 -13.91 -9.50
C THR A 18 -21.78 -12.91 -8.58
N ARG A 19 -23.08 -12.72 -8.80
CA ARG A 19 -23.96 -12.01 -7.89
C ARG A 19 -24.36 -12.91 -6.73
N ASP A 20 -24.14 -12.42 -5.59
CA ASP A 20 -24.89 -12.37 -4.35
C ASP A 20 -23.98 -12.57 -3.12
N GLY A 21 -23.49 -11.49 -2.68
CA GLY A 21 -22.93 -11.26 -1.37
C GLY A 21 -22.88 -9.75 -1.18
N SER A 22 -23.87 -9.18 -0.50
CA SER A 22 -23.90 -7.74 -0.21
C SER A 22 -22.66 -7.33 0.59
N VAL A 23 -21.62 -6.94 -0.11
CA VAL A 23 -20.46 -6.29 0.49
C VAL A 23 -20.90 -4.89 0.86
N ALA A 24 -20.91 -4.59 2.17
CA ALA A 24 -21.11 -3.22 2.63
C ALA A 24 -20.12 -2.31 1.91
N PRO A 25 -20.52 -1.12 1.44
CA PRO A 25 -19.64 -0.26 0.68
C PRO A 25 -18.41 0.07 1.52
N LEU A 26 -17.22 -0.23 0.99
CA LEU A 26 -15.97 0.20 1.56
C LEU A 26 -16.06 1.72 1.80
N ARG A 27 -15.75 2.15 3.01
CA ARG A 27 -15.71 3.58 3.32
C ARG A 27 -14.54 4.18 2.56
N HIS A 28 -14.83 4.77 1.39
CA HIS A 28 -13.86 5.48 0.60
C HIS A 28 -13.35 6.71 1.37
N ILE A 29 -12.13 6.62 1.89
CA ILE A 29 -11.37 7.82 2.22
C ILE A 29 -10.74 8.25 0.90
N ARG A 30 -11.24 9.32 0.29
CA ARG A 30 -10.63 9.89 -0.91
C ARG A 30 -9.27 10.45 -0.52
N LEU A 31 -8.20 9.77 -0.90
CA LEU A 31 -6.83 10.28 -0.77
C LEU A 31 -6.60 11.53 -1.64
N THR A 32 -7.58 11.90 -2.48
CA THR A 32 -7.52 13.06 -3.37
C THR A 32 -7.59 14.42 -2.65
N GLU A 33 -7.91 14.43 -1.36
CA GLU A 33 -7.99 15.67 -0.56
C GLU A 33 -6.88 15.78 0.47
N SER A 34 -5.76 15.07 0.29
CA SER A 34 -4.59 15.29 1.14
C SER A 34 -4.01 16.68 0.85
N PRO A 35 -3.93 17.59 1.84
CA PRO A 35 -3.24 18.84 1.66
C PRO A 35 -1.74 18.55 1.48
N ALA A 36 -1.18 19.03 0.39
CA ALA A 36 0.23 18.96 0.03
C ALA A 36 0.66 17.77 -0.85
N CYS A 37 0.15 17.74 -2.08
CA CYS A 37 1.01 17.34 -3.17
C CYS A 37 2.12 18.40 -3.26
N PHE A 38 3.29 18.10 -2.72
CA PHE A 38 4.46 18.98 -2.82
C PHE A 38 4.94 18.93 -4.27
N SER A 39 4.54 19.92 -5.08
CA SER A 39 5.05 20.06 -6.43
C SER A 39 6.54 20.41 -6.38
N ARG A 40 7.31 19.92 -7.32
CA ARG A 40 8.75 20.21 -7.42
C ARG A 40 9.04 21.71 -7.57
N GLU A 41 8.03 22.48 -8.01
CA GLU A 41 8.06 23.94 -8.15
C GLU A 41 8.06 24.65 -6.78
N ASP A 42 7.45 24.04 -5.74
CA ASP A 42 7.46 24.62 -4.39
C ASP A 42 8.84 24.58 -3.73
N SER A 43 9.76 23.74 -4.24
CA SER A 43 11.14 23.66 -3.72
C SER A 43 12.02 24.84 -4.13
N GLU A 44 11.68 25.54 -5.21
CA GLU A 44 12.41 26.74 -5.65
C GLU A 44 11.90 28.01 -4.96
N LEU A 45 10.63 28.03 -4.52
CA LEU A 45 10.04 29.14 -3.78
C LEU A 45 10.34 29.10 -2.27
N ALA A 46 10.74 27.93 -1.73
CA ALA A 46 11.17 27.79 -0.34
C ALA A 46 12.65 28.23 -0.19
N GLY A 47 12.93 29.47 -0.51
CA GLY A 47 14.21 30.08 -0.25
C GLY A 47 14.53 30.03 1.24
N GLY A 48 15.48 29.14 1.64
CA GLY A 48 16.12 29.24 2.92
C GLY A 48 15.73 28.24 4.02
N ALA A 49 14.87 27.23 3.78
CA ALA A 49 14.63 26.20 4.78
C ALA A 49 15.93 25.45 5.09
N SER A 50 16.31 25.40 6.38
CA SER A 50 17.49 24.68 6.82
C SER A 50 17.39 23.20 6.47
N SER A 51 18.51 22.51 6.31
CA SER A 51 18.53 21.05 6.04
C SER A 51 17.79 20.25 7.12
N ARG A 52 17.68 20.80 8.33
CA ARG A 52 16.95 20.21 9.46
C ARG A 52 15.44 20.34 9.30
N GLU A 53 14.95 21.47 8.80
CA GLU A 53 13.51 21.70 8.54
C GLU A 53 13.02 20.85 7.40
N ARG A 54 13.78 20.77 6.30
CA ARG A 54 13.49 19.88 5.18
C ARG A 54 13.39 18.41 5.62
N ARG A 55 14.33 17.95 6.46
CA ARG A 55 14.29 16.59 6.99
C ARG A 55 13.05 16.35 7.87
N ARG A 56 12.66 17.33 8.68
CA ARG A 56 11.44 17.25 9.49
C ARG A 56 10.18 17.15 8.63
N SER A 57 10.08 17.93 7.57
CA SER A 57 8.97 17.86 6.63
C SER A 57 8.85 16.47 6.00
N LEU A 58 9.95 15.92 5.47
CA LEU A 58 9.96 14.59 4.86
C LEU A 58 9.50 13.48 5.84
N VAL A 59 9.91 13.55 7.10
CA VAL A 59 9.45 12.61 8.13
C VAL A 59 7.97 12.76 8.42
N HIS A 60 7.47 14.00 8.46
CA HIS A 60 6.04 14.29 8.65
C HIS A 60 5.22 13.70 7.51
N ASP A 61 5.60 13.96 6.27
CA ASP A 61 4.91 13.50 5.08
C ASP A 61 4.88 11.98 5.01
N PHE A 62 6.02 11.35 5.33
CA PHE A 62 6.11 9.89 5.47
C PHE A 62 5.10 9.35 6.49
N LEU A 63 5.09 9.91 7.70
CA LEU A 63 4.23 9.43 8.79
C LEU A 63 2.75 9.65 8.48
N LEU A 64 2.39 10.76 7.85
CA LEU A 64 0.99 11.06 7.48
C LEU A 64 0.49 10.07 6.43
N ALA A 65 1.24 9.83 5.35
CA ALA A 65 0.86 8.86 4.33
C ALA A 65 0.79 7.43 4.90
N ALA A 66 1.78 7.03 5.68
CA ALA A 66 1.80 5.73 6.34
C ALA A 66 0.57 5.55 7.26
N THR A 67 0.22 6.59 8.04
CA THR A 67 -0.94 6.56 8.92
C THR A 67 -2.25 6.45 8.15
N ALA A 68 -2.40 7.16 7.04
CA ALA A 68 -3.58 7.09 6.20
C ALA A 68 -3.80 5.66 5.67
N ILE A 69 -2.77 5.02 5.13
CA ILE A 69 -2.83 3.63 4.67
C ILE A 69 -3.15 2.67 5.82
N GLY A 70 -2.47 2.82 6.96
CA GLY A 70 -2.74 1.99 8.14
C GLY A 70 -4.17 2.11 8.66
N ALA A 71 -4.75 3.31 8.63
CA ALA A 71 -6.13 3.55 8.99
C ALA A 71 -7.12 2.88 8.04
N LEU A 72 -6.86 2.93 6.72
CA LEU A 72 -7.67 2.23 5.71
C LEU A 72 -7.68 0.73 5.95
N ILE A 73 -6.51 0.12 6.11
CA ILE A 73 -6.38 -1.32 6.34
C ILE A 73 -7.04 -1.73 7.66
N LYS A 74 -6.79 -0.98 8.74
CA LYS A 74 -7.39 -1.25 10.05
C LYS A 74 -8.92 -1.19 10.03
N THR A 75 -9.47 -0.23 9.30
CA THR A 75 -10.93 -0.01 9.27
C THR A 75 -11.66 -1.05 8.42
N ASN A 76 -11.06 -1.46 7.29
CA ASN A 76 -11.71 -2.32 6.30
C ASN A 76 -11.31 -3.79 6.42
N ALA A 77 -10.22 -4.10 7.12
CA ALA A 77 -9.78 -5.46 7.39
C ALA A 77 -9.25 -5.60 8.83
N SER A 78 -7.96 -5.84 9.00
CA SER A 78 -7.29 -5.87 10.30
C SER A 78 -5.78 -5.66 10.13
N ILE A 79 -5.15 -5.08 11.14
CA ILE A 79 -3.68 -4.99 11.25
C ILE A 79 -3.11 -5.97 12.29
N ALA A 80 -3.95 -6.84 12.85
CA ALA A 80 -3.56 -7.76 13.90
C ALA A 80 -3.21 -9.14 13.34
N GLY A 81 -1.97 -9.58 13.53
CA GLY A 81 -1.50 -10.90 13.09
C GLY A 81 -2.31 -12.06 13.69
N ALA A 82 -2.79 -11.91 14.92
CA ALA A 82 -3.63 -12.91 15.58
C ALA A 82 -5.02 -13.08 14.93
N VAL A 83 -5.49 -12.09 14.17
CA VAL A 83 -6.81 -12.11 13.51
C VAL A 83 -6.71 -12.54 12.06
N VAL A 84 -5.75 -11.99 11.32
CA VAL A 84 -5.63 -12.19 9.87
C VAL A 84 -4.25 -12.69 9.44
N GLY A 85 -3.46 -13.22 10.35
CA GLY A 85 -2.12 -13.71 10.05
C GLY A 85 -1.09 -12.58 9.86
N CYS A 86 0.12 -12.95 9.47
CA CYS A 86 1.19 -11.99 9.21
C CYS A 86 0.92 -11.06 8.02
N GLN A 87 -0.02 -11.40 7.14
CA GLN A 87 -0.47 -10.45 6.11
C GLN A 87 -1.02 -9.16 6.73
N GLY A 88 -1.75 -9.25 7.86
CA GLY A 88 -2.28 -8.10 8.57
C GLY A 88 -1.23 -7.29 9.32
N GLU A 89 -0.28 -7.92 9.97
CA GLU A 89 0.77 -7.25 10.74
C GLU A 89 1.91 -6.78 9.82
N VAL A 90 2.65 -7.71 9.27
CA VAL A 90 3.84 -7.44 8.44
C VAL A 90 3.45 -6.82 7.09
N GLY A 91 2.35 -7.31 6.49
CA GLY A 91 1.85 -6.78 5.22
C GLY A 91 1.39 -5.33 5.34
N SER A 92 0.61 -5.01 6.38
CA SER A 92 0.18 -3.63 6.64
C SER A 92 1.36 -2.72 6.93
N ALA A 93 2.32 -3.14 7.76
CA ALA A 93 3.52 -2.36 8.03
C ALA A 93 4.33 -2.08 6.76
N SER A 94 4.47 -3.08 5.87
CA SER A 94 5.15 -2.93 4.59
C SER A 94 4.42 -1.94 3.66
N ALA A 95 3.09 -2.03 3.57
CA ALA A 95 2.27 -1.14 2.77
C ALA A 95 2.35 0.32 3.28
N MET A 96 2.25 0.51 4.58
CA MET A 96 2.41 1.81 5.24
C MET A 96 3.79 2.43 4.95
N ALA A 97 4.84 1.61 5.07
CA ALA A 97 6.21 2.06 4.82
C ALA A 97 6.44 2.40 3.33
N ALA A 98 5.88 1.60 2.41
CA ALA A 98 5.98 1.84 0.98
C ALA A 98 5.29 3.15 0.57
N ALA A 99 4.07 3.38 1.04
CA ALA A 99 3.33 4.61 0.82
C ALA A 99 4.06 5.83 1.40
N GLY A 100 4.50 5.73 2.65
CA GLY A 100 5.26 6.81 3.31
C GLY A 100 6.53 7.16 2.55
N LEU A 101 7.27 6.16 2.06
CA LEU A 101 8.48 6.37 1.28
C LEU A 101 8.18 6.98 -0.09
N ALA A 102 7.14 6.50 -0.80
CA ALA A 102 6.72 7.08 -2.07
C ALA A 102 6.33 8.55 -1.90
N GLN A 103 5.57 8.89 -0.85
CA GLN A 103 5.20 10.27 -0.51
C GLN A 103 6.43 11.14 -0.22
N ALA A 104 7.34 10.67 0.64
CA ALA A 104 8.56 11.41 0.99
C ALA A 104 9.50 11.64 -0.21
N LEU A 105 9.41 10.80 -1.22
CA LEU A 105 10.16 10.92 -2.49
C LEU A 105 9.42 11.75 -3.55
N GLY A 106 8.27 12.36 -3.21
CA GLY A 106 7.53 13.24 -4.08
C GLY A 106 6.60 12.53 -5.07
N GLY A 107 6.18 11.31 -4.74
CA GLY A 107 5.20 10.56 -5.54
C GLY A 107 3.82 11.23 -5.55
N SER A 108 3.10 11.09 -6.66
CA SER A 108 1.69 11.47 -6.74
C SER A 108 0.82 10.61 -5.82
N PRO A 109 -0.40 11.07 -5.45
CA PRO A 109 -1.32 10.24 -4.64
C PRO A 109 -1.57 8.85 -5.23
N GLN A 110 -1.64 8.73 -6.55
CA GLN A 110 -1.81 7.47 -7.25
C GLN A 110 -0.57 6.57 -7.11
N GLN A 111 0.63 7.14 -7.19
CA GLN A 111 1.88 6.39 -6.96
C GLN A 111 2.03 5.97 -5.49
N VAL A 112 1.56 6.78 -4.55
CA VAL A 112 1.55 6.46 -3.12
C VAL A 112 0.61 5.28 -2.84
N GLU A 113 -0.59 5.30 -3.41
CA GLU A 113 -1.57 4.21 -3.32
C GLU A 113 -1.03 2.94 -3.97
N ASN A 114 -0.46 3.04 -5.17
CA ASN A 114 0.14 1.90 -5.88
C ASN A 114 1.33 1.29 -5.11
N ALA A 115 2.15 2.10 -4.44
CA ALA A 115 3.23 1.60 -3.59
C ALA A 115 2.67 0.75 -2.42
N ALA A 116 1.59 1.21 -1.78
CA ALA A 116 0.93 0.46 -0.73
C ALA A 116 0.32 -0.84 -1.25
N GLU A 117 -0.34 -0.77 -2.40
CA GLU A 117 -0.95 -1.92 -3.08
C GLU A 117 0.09 -3.00 -3.36
N ILE A 118 1.20 -2.68 -4.07
CA ILE A 118 2.26 -3.62 -4.39
C ILE A 118 2.81 -4.30 -3.12
N ALA A 119 3.06 -3.53 -2.06
CA ALA A 119 3.61 -4.07 -0.83
C ALA A 119 2.64 -4.99 -0.11
N MET A 120 1.32 -4.67 -0.11
CA MET A 120 0.29 -5.47 0.53
C MET A 120 -0.03 -6.72 -0.28
N GLU A 121 -0.23 -6.61 -1.60
CA GLU A 121 -0.54 -7.73 -2.48
C GLU A 121 0.46 -8.87 -2.31
N HIS A 122 1.74 -8.56 -2.28
CA HIS A 122 2.82 -9.53 -2.09
C HIS A 122 3.00 -10.01 -0.63
N SER A 123 2.05 -9.70 0.23
CA SER A 123 1.95 -10.21 1.60
C SER A 123 0.70 -11.06 1.82
N LEU A 124 -0.23 -11.09 0.85
CA LEU A 124 -1.46 -11.85 0.95
C LEU A 124 -1.18 -13.34 1.19
N GLY A 125 -1.99 -13.95 2.05
CA GLY A 125 -1.85 -15.37 2.40
C GLY A 125 -0.77 -15.70 3.45
N LEU A 126 -0.01 -14.72 3.94
CA LEU A 126 0.94 -14.97 5.02
C LEU A 126 0.20 -15.26 6.33
N THR A 127 0.25 -16.53 6.72
CA THR A 127 -0.30 -17.02 7.98
C THR A 127 0.56 -16.57 9.16
N CYS A 128 -0.01 -16.53 10.37
CA CYS A 128 0.76 -16.49 11.60
C CYS A 128 1.12 -17.92 11.99
N ASP A 129 2.10 -18.49 11.31
CA ASP A 129 2.45 -19.91 11.43
C ASP A 129 3.71 -20.07 12.26
N PRO A 130 3.57 -20.54 13.52
CA PRO A 130 4.71 -20.78 14.37
C PRO A 130 5.39 -22.11 13.98
N VAL A 131 6.57 -22.04 13.42
CA VAL A 131 7.42 -23.24 13.26
C VAL A 131 7.70 -23.81 14.64
N ALA A 132 7.26 -25.05 14.89
CA ALA A 132 7.39 -25.72 16.17
C ALA A 132 6.85 -24.94 17.39
N GLY A 133 5.80 -24.15 17.20
CA GLY A 133 5.18 -23.34 18.26
C GLY A 133 5.91 -22.03 18.58
N LEU A 134 6.96 -21.67 17.84
CA LEU A 134 7.77 -20.48 18.06
C LEU A 134 7.47 -19.42 16.98
N VAL A 135 6.66 -18.44 17.31
CA VAL A 135 6.28 -17.34 16.38
C VAL A 135 7.43 -16.36 16.12
N GLN A 136 8.42 -16.29 17.01
CA GLN A 136 9.41 -15.19 17.03
C GLN A 136 10.31 -15.14 15.79
N VAL A 137 10.94 -16.24 15.41
CA VAL A 137 11.95 -16.23 14.34
C VAL A 137 11.34 -15.92 12.98
N PRO A 138 10.24 -16.57 12.52
CA PRO A 138 9.61 -16.21 11.26
C PRO A 138 9.14 -14.76 11.20
N CYS A 139 8.61 -14.21 12.28
CA CYS A 139 8.17 -12.81 12.33
C CYS A 139 9.33 -11.82 12.23
N ILE A 140 10.46 -12.07 12.88
CA ILE A 140 11.67 -11.24 12.76
C ILE A 140 12.17 -11.20 11.31
N GLU A 141 12.31 -12.36 10.68
CA GLU A 141 12.77 -12.48 9.30
C GLU A 141 11.78 -11.83 8.32
N ARG A 142 10.47 -12.06 8.50
CA ARG A 142 9.41 -11.46 7.69
C ARG A 142 9.44 -9.93 7.76
N ASN A 143 9.67 -9.36 8.94
CA ASN A 143 9.78 -7.91 9.08
C ASN A 143 11.03 -7.36 8.35
N ALA A 144 12.15 -8.03 8.42
CA ALA A 144 13.36 -7.63 7.70
C ALA A 144 13.15 -7.67 6.17
N ILE A 145 12.55 -8.75 5.66
CA ILE A 145 12.20 -8.89 4.24
C ILE A 145 11.17 -7.82 3.83
N ALA A 146 10.16 -7.57 4.67
CA ALA A 146 9.11 -6.59 4.40
C ALA A 146 9.65 -5.15 4.31
N ALA A 147 10.68 -4.81 5.08
CA ALA A 147 11.33 -3.51 4.98
C ALA A 147 11.99 -3.31 3.61
N VAL A 148 12.69 -4.33 3.10
CA VAL A 148 13.28 -4.29 1.74
C VAL A 148 12.18 -4.26 0.68
N LYS A 149 11.12 -5.05 0.85
CA LYS A 149 9.96 -5.05 -0.04
C LYS A 149 9.29 -3.68 -0.12
N ALA A 150 9.13 -2.98 1.00
CA ALA A 150 8.55 -1.63 1.02
C ALA A 150 9.38 -0.63 0.19
N ILE A 151 10.71 -0.70 0.29
CA ILE A 151 11.62 0.14 -0.52
C ILE A 151 11.45 -0.18 -2.01
N ASN A 152 11.39 -1.48 -2.34
CA ASN A 152 11.23 -1.91 -3.73
C ASN A 152 9.86 -1.50 -4.30
N ALA A 153 8.77 -1.69 -3.54
CA ALA A 153 7.42 -1.30 -3.92
C ALA A 153 7.31 0.21 -4.19
N ALA A 154 7.86 1.05 -3.30
CA ALA A 154 7.90 2.49 -3.49
C ALA A 154 8.64 2.87 -4.79
N ARG A 155 9.77 2.24 -5.07
CA ARG A 155 10.53 2.48 -6.32
C ARG A 155 9.75 2.06 -7.55
N MET A 156 9.13 0.88 -7.54
CA MET A 156 8.32 0.39 -8.66
C MET A 156 7.16 1.35 -8.95
N ALA A 157 6.44 1.80 -7.94
CA ALA A 157 5.35 2.75 -8.10
C ALA A 157 5.83 4.11 -8.65
N LEU A 158 6.98 4.59 -8.20
CA LEU A 158 7.57 5.86 -8.66
C LEU A 158 8.12 5.80 -10.10
N TRP A 159 8.45 4.62 -10.62
CA TRP A 159 8.82 4.43 -12.04
C TRP A 159 7.61 4.46 -12.98
N GLY A 160 6.41 4.14 -12.47
CA GLY A 160 5.16 4.20 -13.20
C GLY A 160 4.49 5.57 -13.12
N ASP A 161 3.36 5.70 -13.78
CA ASP A 161 2.51 6.89 -13.77
C ASP A 161 1.40 6.83 -12.69
N GLY A 162 1.41 5.81 -11.84
CA GLY A 162 0.40 5.54 -10.82
C GLY A 162 -0.81 4.76 -11.33
N ARG A 163 -0.86 4.41 -12.60
CA ARG A 163 -1.90 3.52 -13.15
C ARG A 163 -1.54 2.08 -12.90
N HIS A 164 -2.45 1.34 -12.28
CA HIS A 164 -2.29 -0.07 -11.99
C HIS A 164 -3.65 -0.80 -12.09
N THR A 165 -3.59 -2.10 -12.36
CA THR A 165 -4.78 -2.91 -12.65
C THR A 165 -5.51 -3.32 -11.38
N VAL A 166 -4.76 -3.62 -10.32
CA VAL A 166 -5.31 -4.03 -9.02
C VAL A 166 -5.30 -2.83 -8.10
N SER A 167 -6.45 -2.47 -7.53
CA SER A 167 -6.54 -1.36 -6.57
C SER A 167 -6.20 -1.82 -5.15
N LEU A 168 -5.73 -0.90 -4.33
CA LEU A 168 -5.49 -1.16 -2.91
C LEU A 168 -6.77 -1.63 -2.18
N ASP A 169 -7.94 -1.14 -2.57
CA ASP A 169 -9.21 -1.55 -2.00
C ASP A 169 -9.49 -3.04 -2.23
N VAL A 170 -9.22 -3.54 -3.43
CA VAL A 170 -9.36 -4.96 -3.77
C VAL A 170 -8.39 -5.81 -2.96
N VAL A 171 -7.17 -5.35 -2.79
CA VAL A 171 -6.15 -6.06 -2.00
C VAL A 171 -6.53 -6.11 -0.52
N ILE A 172 -7.04 -5.03 0.05
CA ILE A 172 -7.50 -4.97 1.45
C ILE A 172 -8.70 -5.92 1.65
N GLU A 173 -9.65 -5.93 0.72
CA GLU A 173 -10.79 -6.84 0.79
C GLU A 173 -10.34 -8.31 0.67
N THR A 174 -9.42 -8.61 -0.24
CA THR A 174 -8.84 -9.95 -0.38
C THR A 174 -8.13 -10.38 0.90
N MET A 175 -7.39 -9.47 1.54
CA MET A 175 -6.75 -9.74 2.84
C MET A 175 -7.80 -10.08 3.91
N ARG A 176 -8.91 -9.35 3.96
CA ARG A 176 -10.01 -9.60 4.90
C ARG A 176 -10.63 -10.97 4.70
N GLN A 177 -10.92 -11.34 3.46
CA GLN A 177 -11.49 -12.64 3.11
C GLN A 177 -10.52 -13.78 3.45
N THR A 178 -9.27 -13.67 3.04
CA THR A 178 -8.22 -14.66 3.36
C THR A 178 -8.03 -14.81 4.87
N GLY A 179 -8.09 -13.71 5.62
CA GLY A 179 -8.04 -13.73 7.08
C GLY A 179 -9.20 -14.52 7.70
N ASN A 180 -10.42 -14.31 7.22
CA ASN A 180 -11.58 -15.07 7.66
C ASN A 180 -11.44 -16.58 7.36
N ASP A 181 -10.90 -16.91 6.20
CA ASP A 181 -10.63 -18.32 5.83
C ASP A 181 -9.58 -18.96 6.74
N MET A 182 -8.58 -18.19 7.18
CA MET A 182 -7.57 -18.68 8.14
C MET A 182 -8.20 -19.04 9.49
N LEU A 183 -9.12 -18.23 10.01
CA LEU A 183 -9.80 -18.50 11.29
C LEU A 183 -10.58 -19.82 11.30
N SER A 184 -11.01 -20.31 10.15
CA SER A 184 -11.74 -21.56 10.03
C SER A 184 -10.86 -22.80 9.84
N LYS A 185 -9.60 -22.62 9.50
CA LYS A 185 -8.68 -23.71 9.12
C LYS A 185 -7.50 -23.91 10.07
N TYR A 186 -7.13 -22.90 10.81
CA TYR A 186 -5.98 -22.85 11.72
C TYR A 186 -6.41 -22.30 13.09
#